data_6c66eee87367e4e0756cc3e916c9e1ee
#
_entry.id   6c66eee87367e4e0756cc3e916c9e1ee
#
_cell.length_a   1.000
_cell.length_b   1.000
_cell.length_c   1.000
_cell.angle_alpha   90.00
_cell.angle_beta   90.00
_cell.angle_gamma   90.00
#
_symmetry.space_group_name_H-M   'P 1'
#
loop_
_entity.id
_entity.type
_entity.pdbx_description
1 polymer ?
#
loop_
_entity_poly.entity_id
_entity_poly.type
_entity_poly.pdbx_seq_one_letter_code
_entity_poly.pdbx_strand_id
1 'polypeptide(L)'
;MRRKTLLLFSLILLCLSTDSDAQPNPSPREIIGVDRRIDWSQAGIPGSIPNRTAFCATLNPGATAAQINSAIAACPSGQVVFLSAGTYNLSAGIDFAGKSNVTLRGAGPDLTTLVFTGNVNCWGQSASICVRNADLHWIGGPAHSTTWTAGYAKGTTQITLGSTAGLSVGSLLILDQDNDTTDTGGVYVCDTNTACATDTSSSSSSPGRNLNGVDRNQQQFVQVAAIKGTRVTISPGLYMPNWRSSQNPGAWWARTKATLDGIENMTLDHTTGGAKGGILFLNAYKCWVKNVKSLKANRNHVWLYQTARTVVRDTYFYGTQNALALSYGVESFMGSDNLIENNIFQRVTAPVLMGNSSGTVVGYNFFTDHYYNVASWMTTSIDAHDAGTGMNLFEGNEGNGFLEDNIHGSHNFATVFRNQFTGLEPGKRLQTNAIILMAHSRYANIVGNVLGTSGYHTVYEHSQASGHTGSPDKSIYLLGWSGVQGKTAGGMPYDPLVASTLLRWGNFDYVTKQAQWNSAEIPAGNAVPADRTLPSSLYLSSKPKWWGTMPWPAIGPDVTGGQDPSGHVYANPAQVCYNVTPKDSHGILIFNADRCYQQSPPAPRRTSGFNDLPLMPDT
;
A
#
# COMPACT_ATOMS: atom_id res chain seq x y z
N MET A 1 -43.44 -37.46 65.58
CA MET A 1 -42.40 -37.86 64.63
C MET A 1 -42.35 -36.82 63.51
N ARG A 2 -41.47 -35.88 63.54
CA ARG A 2 -41.20 -34.91 62.45
C ARG A 2 -39.70 -34.72 62.37
N ARG A 3 -39.08 -35.14 61.27
CA ARG A 3 -37.68 -34.93 60.95
C ARG A 3 -37.48 -33.45 60.52
N LYS A 4 -36.54 -32.76 61.16
CA LYS A 4 -36.07 -31.45 60.73
C LYS A 4 -34.84 -31.63 59.86
N THR A 5 -34.91 -31.19 58.62
CA THR A 5 -33.81 -31.14 57.68
C THR A 5 -33.07 -29.79 57.88
N LEU A 6 -31.77 -29.88 58.13
CA LEU A 6 -30.88 -28.70 58.26
C LEU A 6 -30.35 -28.39 56.87
N LEU A 7 -30.62 -27.19 56.33
CA LEU A 7 -29.98 -26.64 55.14
C LEU A 7 -28.69 -25.91 55.51
N LEU A 8 -27.56 -26.41 55.02
CA LEU A 8 -26.28 -25.72 55.08
C LEU A 8 -26.21 -24.72 53.91
N PHE A 9 -26.14 -23.42 54.18
CA PHE A 9 -25.79 -22.39 53.19
C PHE A 9 -24.28 -22.26 53.08
N SER A 10 -23.70 -22.69 51.94
CA SER A 10 -22.31 -22.39 51.60
C SER A 10 -22.24 -20.98 51.00
N LEU A 11 -21.56 -20.09 51.65
CA LEU A 11 -21.25 -18.73 51.18
C LEU A 11 -20.06 -18.85 50.21
N ILE A 12 -20.32 -18.73 48.90
CA ILE A 12 -19.28 -18.60 47.88
C ILE A 12 -18.87 -17.12 47.84
N LEU A 13 -17.66 -16.85 48.33
CA LEU A 13 -17.02 -15.53 48.20
C LEU A 13 -16.54 -15.38 46.73
N LEU A 14 -17.27 -14.61 45.91
CA LEU A 14 -16.81 -14.21 44.60
C LEU A 14 -15.74 -13.11 44.78
N CYS A 15 -14.47 -13.46 44.53
CA CYS A 15 -13.44 -12.46 44.28
C CYS A 15 -13.72 -11.80 42.91
N LEU A 16 -14.29 -10.62 42.94
CA LEU A 16 -14.31 -9.72 41.76
C LEU A 16 -12.88 -9.21 41.57
N SER A 17 -12.15 -9.81 40.63
CA SER A 17 -10.99 -9.18 40.03
C SER A 17 -11.49 -7.96 39.27
N THR A 18 -11.13 -6.78 39.70
CA THR A 18 -11.26 -5.55 38.93
C THR A 18 -10.26 -5.66 37.78
N ASP A 19 -10.67 -6.26 36.66
CA ASP A 19 -10.03 -6.01 35.41
C ASP A 19 -10.13 -4.49 35.17
N SER A 20 -8.99 -3.84 35.06
CA SER A 20 -8.93 -2.46 34.60
C SER A 20 -9.55 -2.43 33.22
N ASP A 21 -10.73 -1.87 33.10
CA ASP A 21 -11.42 -1.62 31.83
C ASP A 21 -10.46 -0.84 30.93
N ALA A 22 -9.80 -1.56 30.01
CA ALA A 22 -9.19 -0.94 28.86
C ALA A 22 -10.35 -0.27 28.11
N GLN A 23 -10.36 1.04 28.11
CA GLN A 23 -11.34 1.84 27.37
C GLN A 23 -11.45 1.27 25.94
N PRO A 24 -12.64 0.93 25.46
CA PRO A 24 -12.79 0.45 24.11
C PRO A 24 -12.23 1.50 23.15
N ASN A 25 -11.32 1.07 22.27
CA ASN A 25 -10.73 1.93 21.25
C ASN A 25 -11.87 2.60 20.46
N PRO A 26 -11.92 3.94 20.36
CA PRO A 26 -13.03 4.63 19.72
C PRO A 26 -13.24 4.08 18.33
N SER A 27 -14.48 3.93 17.94
CA SER A 27 -14.82 3.41 16.63
C SER A 27 -14.33 4.39 15.57
N PRO A 28 -13.59 3.94 14.54
CA PRO A 28 -13.27 4.77 13.37
C PRO A 28 -14.49 5.42 12.71
N ARG A 29 -15.69 4.93 13.01
CA ARG A 29 -16.98 5.45 12.54
C ARG A 29 -17.20 6.91 12.92
N GLU A 30 -16.60 7.39 14.00
CA GLU A 30 -16.83 8.76 14.48
C GLU A 30 -15.98 9.80 13.75
N ILE A 31 -14.83 9.38 13.15
CA ILE A 31 -13.90 10.31 12.53
C ILE A 31 -14.05 10.34 11.01
N ILE A 32 -14.09 9.16 10.38
CA ILE A 32 -14.17 9.04 8.91
C ILE A 32 -15.51 8.41 8.56
N GLY A 33 -16.35 9.14 7.84
CA GLY A 33 -17.67 8.68 7.41
C GLY A 33 -17.63 7.37 6.61
N VAL A 34 -18.69 6.58 6.66
CA VAL A 34 -18.77 5.26 6.01
C VAL A 34 -18.52 5.31 4.51
N ASP A 35 -18.89 6.42 3.87
CA ASP A 35 -18.70 6.60 2.42
C ASP A 35 -17.22 6.83 2.05
N ARG A 36 -16.40 7.22 3.01
CA ARG A 36 -15.00 7.60 2.84
C ARG A 36 -14.01 6.56 3.35
N ARG A 37 -14.44 5.44 3.86
CA ARG A 37 -13.61 4.39 4.46
C ARG A 37 -14.06 2.99 4.06
N ILE A 38 -13.15 2.04 4.26
CA ILE A 38 -13.38 0.60 4.10
C ILE A 38 -12.81 -0.16 5.32
N ASP A 39 -12.93 -1.47 5.31
CA ASP A 39 -12.22 -2.35 6.24
C ASP A 39 -10.81 -2.68 5.73
N TRP A 40 -9.83 -1.89 6.13
CA TRP A 40 -8.42 -2.11 5.75
C TRP A 40 -7.76 -3.31 6.45
N SER A 41 -8.43 -3.96 7.40
CA SER A 41 -7.92 -5.19 8.01
C SER A 41 -7.79 -6.33 7.01
N GLN A 42 -8.43 -6.20 5.84
CA GLN A 42 -8.37 -7.16 4.74
C GLN A 42 -7.07 -7.12 3.95
N ALA A 43 -6.22 -6.08 4.09
CA ALA A 43 -4.97 -5.97 3.35
C ALA A 43 -3.97 -7.06 3.74
N GLY A 44 -3.27 -7.59 2.74
CA GLY A 44 -2.27 -8.66 2.90
C GLY A 44 -2.86 -10.05 3.12
N ILE A 45 -1.99 -10.98 3.47
CA ILE A 45 -2.35 -12.39 3.65
C ILE A 45 -3.17 -12.56 4.93
N PRO A 46 -4.39 -13.13 4.88
CA PRO A 46 -5.17 -13.43 6.08
C PRO A 46 -4.41 -14.37 7.03
N GLY A 47 -4.43 -14.04 8.30
CA GLY A 47 -3.71 -14.79 9.34
C GLY A 47 -2.23 -14.40 9.40
N SER A 48 -1.41 -14.83 8.48
CA SER A 48 0.02 -14.48 8.41
C SER A 48 0.69 -15.01 7.13
N ILE A 49 1.91 -14.53 6.86
CA ILE A 49 2.83 -15.19 5.92
C ILE A 49 3.09 -16.61 6.41
N PRO A 50 2.91 -17.65 5.57
CA PRO A 50 3.13 -19.03 5.97
C PRO A 50 4.58 -19.29 6.43
N ASN A 51 4.75 -19.85 7.62
CA ASN A 51 6.05 -20.30 8.08
C ASN A 51 6.35 -21.72 7.56
N ARG A 52 7.12 -21.81 6.47
CA ARG A 52 7.48 -23.10 5.84
C ARG A 52 8.79 -23.62 6.39
N THR A 53 8.82 -24.88 6.80
CA THR A 53 10.00 -25.53 7.40
C THR A 53 10.55 -26.69 6.58
N ALA A 54 9.78 -27.21 5.62
CA ALA A 54 10.22 -28.30 4.75
C ALA A 54 10.98 -27.75 3.54
N PHE A 55 12.20 -28.23 3.34
CA PHE A 55 13.04 -27.88 2.19
C PHE A 55 12.93 -28.96 1.10
N CYS A 56 12.59 -28.55 -0.13
CA CYS A 56 12.57 -29.44 -1.30
C CYS A 56 13.91 -29.50 -2.02
N ALA A 57 14.71 -28.47 -1.90
CA ALA A 57 16.06 -28.39 -2.45
C ALA A 57 16.93 -27.44 -1.62
N THR A 58 18.22 -27.74 -1.56
CA THR A 58 19.25 -26.84 -1.05
C THR A 58 20.30 -26.66 -2.14
N LEU A 59 20.54 -25.41 -2.54
CA LEU A 59 21.52 -25.05 -3.54
C LEU A 59 22.67 -24.27 -2.90
N ASN A 60 23.87 -24.50 -3.37
CA ASN A 60 25.08 -23.83 -2.88
C ASN A 60 25.55 -22.73 -3.85
N PRO A 61 26.38 -21.77 -3.40
CA PRO A 61 27.02 -20.78 -4.27
C PRO A 61 27.65 -21.43 -5.50
N GLY A 62 27.48 -20.76 -6.66
CA GLY A 62 27.82 -21.32 -7.96
C GLY A 62 26.64 -21.93 -8.70
N ALA A 63 25.48 -22.14 -8.03
CA ALA A 63 24.27 -22.52 -8.73
C ALA A 63 23.82 -21.41 -9.70
N THR A 64 23.47 -21.80 -10.92
CA THR A 64 22.99 -20.92 -11.97
C THR A 64 21.50 -20.60 -11.82
N ALA A 65 21.02 -19.55 -12.46
CA ALA A 65 19.58 -19.24 -12.53
C ALA A 65 18.76 -20.43 -13.07
N ALA A 66 19.26 -21.16 -14.06
CA ALA A 66 18.59 -22.35 -14.60
C ALA A 66 18.44 -23.47 -13.56
N GLN A 67 19.45 -23.69 -12.71
CA GLN A 67 19.36 -24.67 -11.63
C GLN A 67 18.36 -24.25 -10.55
N ILE A 68 18.33 -22.96 -10.19
CA ILE A 68 17.35 -22.40 -9.25
C ILE A 68 15.93 -22.55 -9.81
N ASN A 69 15.73 -22.19 -11.09
CA ASN A 69 14.43 -22.32 -11.77
C ASN A 69 13.96 -23.78 -11.83
N SER A 70 14.88 -24.71 -12.12
CA SER A 70 14.57 -26.16 -12.10
C SER A 70 14.16 -26.64 -10.71
N ALA A 71 14.86 -26.18 -9.66
CA ALA A 71 14.50 -26.51 -8.28
C ALA A 71 13.13 -25.95 -7.89
N ILE A 72 12.81 -24.70 -8.29
CA ILE A 72 11.47 -24.12 -8.07
C ILE A 72 10.40 -24.94 -8.79
N ALA A 73 10.61 -25.27 -10.06
CA ALA A 73 9.67 -26.04 -10.86
C ALA A 73 9.39 -27.44 -10.26
N ALA A 74 10.41 -28.10 -9.75
CA ALA A 74 10.30 -29.43 -9.13
C ALA A 74 9.77 -29.41 -7.68
N CYS A 75 9.79 -28.26 -7.01
CA CYS A 75 9.48 -28.16 -5.57
C CYS A 75 7.99 -28.49 -5.30
N PRO A 76 7.68 -29.40 -4.36
CA PRO A 76 6.31 -29.61 -3.92
C PRO A 76 5.69 -28.37 -3.28
N SER A 77 4.36 -28.27 -3.39
CA SER A 77 3.58 -27.19 -2.78
C SER A 77 3.82 -27.10 -1.27
N GLY A 78 3.96 -25.90 -0.74
CA GLY A 78 4.19 -25.62 0.68
C GLY A 78 5.64 -25.77 1.13
N GLN A 79 6.59 -25.98 0.21
CA GLN A 79 8.00 -26.20 0.56
C GLN A 79 8.90 -25.05 0.09
N VAL A 80 10.17 -25.14 0.45
CA VAL A 80 11.20 -24.12 0.29
C VAL A 80 12.32 -24.62 -0.62
N VAL A 81 12.68 -23.83 -1.62
CA VAL A 81 13.99 -23.90 -2.28
C VAL A 81 14.93 -23.02 -1.47
N PHE A 82 15.91 -23.63 -0.83
CA PHE A 82 16.86 -22.95 0.05
C PHE A 82 18.18 -22.68 -0.65
N LEU A 83 18.66 -21.45 -0.51
CA LEU A 83 19.97 -21.00 -0.98
C LEU A 83 20.90 -20.86 0.22
N SER A 84 21.96 -21.67 0.28
CA SER A 84 22.98 -21.60 1.32
C SER A 84 23.67 -20.23 1.36
N ALA A 85 24.36 -19.94 2.47
CA ALA A 85 25.15 -18.72 2.59
C ALA A 85 26.21 -18.61 1.50
N GLY A 86 26.40 -17.41 0.94
CA GLY A 86 27.37 -17.07 -0.09
C GLY A 86 26.80 -16.25 -1.23
N THR A 87 27.60 -16.01 -2.25
CA THR A 87 27.26 -15.17 -3.40
C THR A 87 26.92 -16.02 -4.62
N TYR A 88 25.81 -15.70 -5.28
CA TYR A 88 25.32 -16.32 -6.50
C TYR A 88 25.38 -15.28 -7.64
N ASN A 89 26.27 -15.49 -8.61
CA ASN A 89 26.37 -14.61 -9.78
C ASN A 89 25.44 -15.14 -10.89
N LEU A 90 24.37 -14.41 -11.17
CA LEU A 90 23.29 -14.84 -12.03
C LEU A 90 23.28 -14.06 -13.36
N SER A 91 23.66 -14.71 -14.44
CA SER A 91 23.64 -14.16 -15.79
C SER A 91 22.25 -14.22 -16.47
N ALA A 92 21.24 -14.73 -15.77
CA ALA A 92 19.84 -14.72 -16.16
C ALA A 92 18.96 -14.49 -14.92
N GLY A 93 17.69 -14.15 -15.13
CA GLY A 93 16.72 -14.00 -14.05
C GLY A 93 16.14 -15.31 -13.54
N ILE A 94 15.53 -15.24 -12.36
CA ILE A 94 14.78 -16.33 -11.74
C ILE A 94 13.32 -16.23 -12.17
N ASP A 95 12.71 -17.33 -12.64
CA ASP A 95 11.32 -17.42 -13.08
C ASP A 95 10.59 -18.54 -12.34
N PHE A 96 9.52 -18.19 -11.63
CA PHE A 96 8.60 -19.15 -11.01
C PHE A 96 7.71 -19.86 -12.04
N ALA A 97 7.58 -19.30 -13.24
CA ALA A 97 6.99 -19.95 -14.43
C ALA A 97 5.64 -20.66 -14.18
N GLY A 98 4.72 -20.00 -13.46
CA GLY A 98 3.41 -20.57 -13.13
C GLY A 98 3.37 -21.46 -11.90
N LYS A 99 4.49 -21.65 -11.22
CA LYS A 99 4.52 -22.35 -9.93
C LYS A 99 3.75 -21.54 -8.90
N SER A 100 3.14 -22.23 -7.97
CA SER A 100 2.44 -21.63 -6.83
C SER A 100 2.77 -22.36 -5.54
N ASN A 101 2.69 -21.65 -4.42
CA ASN A 101 2.88 -22.15 -3.08
C ASN A 101 4.30 -22.67 -2.81
N VAL A 102 5.32 -21.98 -3.36
CA VAL A 102 6.75 -22.26 -3.15
C VAL A 102 7.44 -21.01 -2.59
N THR A 103 8.41 -21.22 -1.71
CA THR A 103 9.27 -20.14 -1.20
C THR A 103 10.69 -20.30 -1.70
N LEU A 104 11.26 -19.24 -2.25
CA LEU A 104 12.69 -19.09 -2.45
C LEU A 104 13.28 -18.38 -1.23
N ARG A 105 14.17 -19.01 -0.49
CA ARG A 105 14.70 -18.51 0.77
C ARG A 105 16.22 -18.63 0.83
N GLY A 106 16.89 -17.53 1.21
CA GLY A 106 18.32 -17.53 1.57
C GLY A 106 18.55 -17.82 3.05
N ALA A 107 19.81 -17.86 3.43
CA ALA A 107 20.24 -18.05 4.83
C ALA A 107 20.11 -16.77 5.68
N GLY A 108 19.92 -15.62 5.04
CA GLY A 108 19.80 -14.31 5.65
C GLY A 108 20.24 -13.21 4.67
N PRO A 109 19.72 -11.98 4.80
CA PRO A 109 20.12 -10.88 3.89
C PRO A 109 21.59 -10.51 3.99
N ASP A 110 22.23 -10.79 5.11
CA ASP A 110 23.66 -10.59 5.34
C ASP A 110 24.52 -11.82 5.00
N LEU A 111 23.90 -12.94 4.63
CA LEU A 111 24.58 -14.21 4.39
C LEU A 111 24.43 -14.71 2.95
N THR A 112 23.28 -14.52 2.31
CA THR A 112 23.02 -14.98 0.93
C THR A 112 22.81 -13.77 0.02
N THR A 113 23.65 -13.64 -1.01
CA THR A 113 23.58 -12.54 -1.98
C THR A 113 23.41 -13.07 -3.40
N LEU A 114 22.36 -12.61 -4.09
CA LEU A 114 22.15 -12.85 -5.52
C LEU A 114 22.55 -11.59 -6.30
N VAL A 115 23.61 -11.70 -7.12
CA VAL A 115 24.10 -10.63 -7.98
C VAL A 115 23.57 -10.88 -9.39
N PHE A 116 22.71 -10.01 -9.88
CA PHE A 116 22.12 -10.12 -11.20
C PHE A 116 22.90 -9.33 -12.24
N THR A 117 23.37 -10.00 -13.27
CA THR A 117 23.93 -9.38 -14.50
C THR A 117 23.02 -9.59 -15.71
N GLY A 118 22.01 -10.47 -15.58
CA GLY A 118 20.98 -10.72 -16.58
C GLY A 118 19.59 -10.67 -15.97
N ASN A 119 18.58 -10.94 -16.80
CA ASN A 119 17.17 -10.85 -16.45
C ASN A 119 16.35 -11.97 -17.09
N VAL A 120 15.07 -12.02 -16.76
CA VAL A 120 14.06 -12.86 -17.42
C VAL A 120 12.94 -12.00 -17.99
N ASN A 121 12.35 -12.45 -19.09
CA ASN A 121 11.12 -11.85 -19.62
C ASN A 121 9.92 -12.26 -18.76
N CYS A 122 9.30 -11.30 -18.11
CA CYS A 122 8.11 -11.46 -17.28
C CYS A 122 6.92 -10.80 -18.01
N TRP A 123 6.35 -11.49 -18.99
CA TRP A 123 5.24 -11.00 -19.82
C TRP A 123 5.52 -9.62 -20.48
N GLY A 124 6.66 -9.52 -21.17
CA GLY A 124 7.07 -8.28 -21.85
C GLY A 124 7.79 -7.27 -20.98
N GLN A 125 7.84 -7.49 -19.65
CA GLN A 125 8.69 -6.72 -18.74
C GLN A 125 9.94 -7.53 -18.38
N SER A 126 11.08 -6.88 -18.22
CA SER A 126 12.28 -7.53 -17.73
C SER A 126 12.33 -7.52 -16.21
N ALA A 127 12.65 -8.65 -15.57
CA ALA A 127 12.78 -8.78 -14.13
C ALA A 127 14.02 -9.59 -13.73
N SER A 128 14.57 -9.30 -12.55
CA SER A 128 15.58 -10.17 -11.93
C SER A 128 14.92 -11.42 -11.34
N ILE A 129 13.76 -11.27 -10.69
CA ILE A 129 12.91 -12.37 -10.23
C ILE A 129 11.49 -12.13 -10.73
N CYS A 130 10.93 -13.10 -11.45
CA CYS A 130 9.57 -13.08 -11.98
C CYS A 130 8.71 -14.11 -11.25
N VAL A 131 7.66 -13.65 -10.55
CA VAL A 131 6.63 -14.49 -9.95
C VAL A 131 5.35 -14.28 -10.74
N ARG A 132 5.03 -15.25 -11.60
CA ARG A 132 3.88 -15.16 -12.52
C ARG A 132 3.27 -16.53 -12.76
N ASN A 133 2.07 -16.54 -13.25
CA ASN A 133 1.50 -17.76 -13.84
C ASN A 133 1.68 -17.78 -15.37
N ALA A 134 1.10 -18.77 -16.02
CA ALA A 134 1.18 -18.95 -17.48
C ALA A 134 0.04 -18.25 -18.22
N ASP A 135 -0.84 -17.52 -17.54
CA ASP A 135 -2.01 -16.88 -18.13
C ASP A 135 -1.72 -15.41 -18.52
N LEU A 136 -2.61 -14.84 -19.31
CA LEU A 136 -2.50 -13.49 -19.84
C LEU A 136 -2.81 -12.44 -18.74
N HIS A 137 -2.31 -11.25 -18.93
CA HIS A 137 -2.60 -10.07 -18.16
C HIS A 137 -3.32 -9.01 -19.01
N TRP A 138 -3.68 -7.88 -18.43
CA TRP A 138 -4.46 -6.85 -19.10
C TRP A 138 -3.83 -6.31 -20.41
N ILE A 139 -2.50 -6.20 -20.50
CA ILE A 139 -1.81 -5.77 -21.73
C ILE A 139 -1.94 -6.83 -22.85
N GLY A 140 -1.83 -8.11 -22.49
CA GLY A 140 -1.97 -9.23 -23.43
C GLY A 140 -3.43 -9.65 -23.66
N GLY A 141 -4.35 -9.01 -22.98
CA GLY A 141 -5.77 -9.36 -22.93
C GLY A 141 -6.12 -10.39 -21.85
N PRO A 142 -7.25 -10.21 -21.17
CA PRO A 142 -7.72 -11.17 -20.15
C PRO A 142 -8.14 -12.48 -20.79
N ALA A 143 -7.93 -13.61 -20.08
CA ALA A 143 -8.41 -14.91 -20.52
C ALA A 143 -9.94 -14.98 -20.58
N HIS A 144 -10.61 -14.28 -19.65
CA HIS A 144 -12.05 -14.20 -19.57
C HIS A 144 -12.51 -12.78 -19.25
N SER A 145 -13.62 -12.36 -19.84
CA SER A 145 -14.27 -11.10 -19.51
C SER A 145 -15.79 -11.18 -19.72
N THR A 146 -16.55 -10.35 -19.02
CA THR A 146 -18.00 -10.27 -19.13
C THR A 146 -18.48 -8.90 -18.69
N THR A 147 -19.74 -8.57 -18.97
CA THR A 147 -20.41 -7.40 -18.41
C THR A 147 -20.76 -7.64 -16.96
N TRP A 148 -20.81 -6.56 -16.16
CA TRP A 148 -21.33 -6.56 -14.81
C TRP A 148 -22.64 -5.76 -14.83
N THR A 149 -23.78 -6.40 -14.49
CA THR A 149 -25.11 -5.89 -14.82
C THR A 149 -25.95 -5.44 -13.61
N ALA A 150 -25.54 -5.79 -12.36
CA ALA A 150 -26.23 -5.33 -11.14
C ALA A 150 -25.37 -5.50 -9.89
N GLY A 151 -25.73 -4.79 -8.80
CA GLY A 151 -25.04 -4.85 -7.51
C GLY A 151 -23.88 -3.85 -7.44
N TYR A 152 -24.14 -2.55 -7.63
CA TYR A 152 -23.11 -1.50 -7.73
C TYR A 152 -22.88 -0.73 -6.43
N ALA A 153 -23.77 -0.85 -5.46
CA ALA A 153 -23.66 -0.06 -4.23
C ALA A 153 -22.40 -0.41 -3.42
N LYS A 154 -21.75 0.60 -2.86
CA LYS A 154 -20.62 0.42 -1.93
C LYS A 154 -20.98 -0.58 -0.82
N GLY A 155 -20.05 -1.48 -0.49
CA GLY A 155 -20.24 -2.54 0.51
C GLY A 155 -20.98 -3.78 0.00
N THR A 156 -21.54 -3.74 -1.22
CA THR A 156 -22.23 -4.91 -1.80
C THR A 156 -21.29 -6.09 -1.95
N THR A 157 -21.70 -7.25 -1.49
CA THR A 157 -21.01 -8.53 -1.65
C THR A 157 -21.64 -9.44 -2.69
N GLN A 158 -22.77 -9.06 -3.27
CA GLN A 158 -23.45 -9.81 -4.33
C GLN A 158 -23.56 -8.97 -5.61
N ILE A 159 -22.98 -9.47 -6.68
CA ILE A 159 -23.04 -8.85 -8.00
C ILE A 159 -23.70 -9.79 -9.01
N THR A 160 -24.18 -9.25 -10.11
CA THR A 160 -24.70 -10.04 -11.24
C THR A 160 -23.84 -9.81 -12.47
N LEU A 161 -23.34 -10.88 -13.05
CA LEU A 161 -22.52 -10.86 -14.27
C LEU A 161 -23.35 -11.29 -15.50
N GLY A 162 -22.95 -10.86 -16.68
CA GLY A 162 -23.56 -11.31 -17.92
C GLY A 162 -23.31 -12.80 -18.19
N SER A 163 -22.13 -13.30 -17.76
CA SER A 163 -21.76 -14.71 -17.86
C SER A 163 -20.79 -15.08 -16.74
N THR A 164 -20.89 -16.31 -16.27
CA THR A 164 -19.96 -16.93 -15.30
C THR A 164 -19.15 -18.08 -15.91
N ALA A 165 -19.17 -18.21 -17.24
CA ALA A 165 -18.43 -19.26 -17.95
C ALA A 165 -16.91 -19.14 -17.69
N GLY A 166 -16.30 -20.21 -17.15
CA GLY A 166 -14.88 -20.23 -16.77
C GLY A 166 -14.57 -19.59 -15.41
N LEU A 167 -15.58 -19.09 -14.67
CA LEU A 167 -15.42 -18.56 -13.33
C LEU A 167 -15.68 -19.69 -12.31
N SER A 168 -14.89 -19.75 -11.26
CA SER A 168 -15.05 -20.70 -10.16
C SER A 168 -14.91 -20.04 -8.81
N VAL A 169 -15.42 -20.69 -7.76
CA VAL A 169 -15.15 -20.26 -6.38
C VAL A 169 -13.65 -20.25 -6.13
N GLY A 170 -13.15 -19.19 -5.52
CA GLY A 170 -11.73 -18.95 -5.34
C GLY A 170 -11.03 -18.20 -6.48
N SER A 171 -11.70 -17.97 -7.63
CA SER A 171 -11.15 -17.10 -8.69
C SER A 171 -10.90 -15.69 -8.17
N LEU A 172 -9.84 -15.05 -8.67
CA LEU A 172 -9.59 -13.63 -8.48
C LEU A 172 -10.26 -12.88 -9.64
N LEU A 173 -11.27 -12.10 -9.31
CA LEU A 173 -12.07 -11.33 -10.26
C LEU A 173 -11.66 -9.87 -10.18
N ILE A 174 -11.45 -9.22 -11.31
CA ILE A 174 -11.14 -7.80 -11.41
C ILE A 174 -12.38 -7.10 -11.94
N LEU A 175 -12.91 -6.18 -11.14
CA LEU A 175 -14.04 -5.32 -11.49
C LEU A 175 -13.51 -3.99 -12.00
N ASP A 176 -14.09 -3.46 -13.07
CA ASP A 176 -13.75 -2.17 -13.63
C ASP A 176 -14.97 -1.50 -14.27
N GLN A 177 -14.85 -0.23 -14.61
CA GLN A 177 -15.83 0.51 -15.40
C GLN A 177 -15.13 1.57 -16.26
N ASP A 178 -15.82 2.10 -17.28
CA ASP A 178 -15.31 3.20 -18.08
C ASP A 178 -15.00 4.42 -17.22
N ASN A 179 -13.95 5.16 -17.58
CA ASN A 179 -13.64 6.44 -17.00
C ASN A 179 -14.77 7.46 -17.22
N ASP A 180 -14.83 8.47 -16.38
CA ASP A 180 -15.78 9.57 -16.53
C ASP A 180 -15.38 10.46 -17.71
N THR A 181 -16.32 10.80 -18.56
CA THR A 181 -16.08 11.68 -19.72
C THR A 181 -16.12 13.16 -19.35
N THR A 182 -16.74 13.50 -18.24
CA THR A 182 -16.90 14.88 -17.74
C THR A 182 -16.87 14.91 -16.22
N ASP A 183 -16.34 15.97 -15.67
CA ASP A 183 -16.37 16.22 -14.23
C ASP A 183 -17.77 16.70 -13.80
N THR A 184 -18.44 15.91 -12.96
CA THR A 184 -19.75 16.23 -12.41
C THR A 184 -19.68 16.92 -11.04
N GLY A 185 -18.46 17.21 -10.53
CA GLY A 185 -18.24 17.80 -9.22
C GLY A 185 -18.19 16.79 -8.07
N GLY A 186 -18.27 15.49 -8.38
CA GLY A 186 -18.18 14.38 -7.42
C GLY A 186 -16.88 13.60 -7.52
N VAL A 187 -16.96 12.29 -7.28
CA VAL A 187 -15.89 11.35 -7.60
C VAL A 187 -15.69 11.36 -9.11
N TYR A 188 -14.50 11.73 -9.53
CA TYR A 188 -14.15 11.89 -10.94
C TYR A 188 -12.97 10.99 -11.25
N VAL A 189 -13.19 9.92 -12.02
CA VAL A 189 -12.13 9.01 -12.46
C VAL A 189 -11.83 9.30 -13.91
N CYS A 190 -10.67 9.88 -14.16
CA CYS A 190 -10.25 10.38 -15.46
C CYS A 190 -8.73 10.28 -15.62
N ASP A 191 -8.27 10.29 -16.85
CA ASP A 191 -6.86 10.20 -17.23
C ASP A 191 -6.52 11.15 -18.40
N THR A 192 -5.42 10.87 -19.12
CA THR A 192 -4.99 11.66 -20.28
C THR A 192 -6.04 11.77 -21.38
N ASN A 193 -6.85 10.73 -21.62
CA ASN A 193 -7.88 10.72 -22.66
C ASN A 193 -9.06 11.64 -22.32
N THR A 194 -9.26 11.94 -21.05
CA THR A 194 -10.29 12.83 -20.54
C THR A 194 -9.77 14.22 -20.18
N ALA A 195 -8.55 14.54 -20.54
CA ALA A 195 -7.87 15.82 -20.32
C ALA A 195 -7.79 16.25 -18.84
N CYS A 196 -7.76 15.29 -17.91
CA CYS A 196 -7.56 15.58 -16.49
C CYS A 196 -6.16 15.20 -15.98
N ALA A 197 -5.26 14.87 -16.87
CA ALA A 197 -3.88 14.51 -16.58
C ALA A 197 -2.89 15.54 -17.14
N THR A 198 -1.71 15.68 -16.54
CA THR A 198 -0.66 16.56 -17.02
C THR A 198 0.27 15.91 -18.04
N ASP A 199 0.32 14.59 -18.10
CA ASP A 199 0.97 13.87 -19.19
C ASP A 199 0.01 13.77 -20.38
N THR A 200 0.31 14.51 -21.44
CA THR A 200 -0.45 14.48 -22.70
C THR A 200 0.15 13.57 -23.74
N SER A 201 1.16 12.78 -23.39
CA SER A 201 1.70 11.80 -24.33
C SER A 201 0.65 10.75 -24.65
N SER A 202 0.57 10.36 -25.93
CA SER A 202 -0.38 9.36 -26.44
C SER A 202 -0.19 7.95 -25.86
N SER A 203 0.83 7.77 -25.03
CA SER A 203 1.07 6.57 -24.26
C SER A 203 0.63 6.78 -22.83
N SER A 204 -0.66 7.00 -22.59
CA SER A 204 -1.20 6.91 -21.24
C SER A 204 -0.70 5.64 -20.59
N SER A 205 0.03 5.77 -19.52
CA SER A 205 0.59 4.64 -18.79
C SER A 205 -0.30 4.20 -17.66
N SER A 206 -1.43 4.85 -17.46
CA SER A 206 -2.39 4.44 -16.41
C SER A 206 -2.84 3.01 -16.67
N PRO A 207 -2.66 2.12 -15.68
CA PRO A 207 -3.02 0.72 -15.85
C PRO A 207 -4.52 0.53 -15.92
N GLY A 208 -4.96 -0.48 -16.66
CA GLY A 208 -6.37 -0.80 -16.84
C GLY A 208 -6.66 -1.21 -18.28
N ARG A 209 -7.82 -1.80 -18.48
CA ARG A 209 -8.25 -2.15 -19.84
C ARG A 209 -8.64 -0.88 -20.60
N ASN A 210 -8.40 -0.90 -21.92
CA ASN A 210 -9.04 0.02 -22.83
C ASN A 210 -10.04 -0.78 -23.66
N LEU A 211 -11.32 -0.45 -23.56
CA LEU A 211 -12.37 -1.09 -24.34
C LEU A 211 -13.03 -0.08 -25.27
N ASN A 212 -12.97 -0.34 -26.56
CA ASN A 212 -13.54 0.52 -27.61
C ASN A 212 -13.04 1.99 -27.54
N GLY A 213 -11.75 2.18 -27.15
CA GLY A 213 -11.14 3.50 -27.05
C GLY A 213 -11.40 4.22 -25.73
N VAL A 214 -12.06 3.58 -24.75
CA VAL A 214 -12.33 4.14 -23.42
C VAL A 214 -11.48 3.41 -22.38
N ASP A 215 -10.73 4.18 -21.59
CA ASP A 215 -9.92 3.65 -20.49
C ASP A 215 -10.78 3.33 -19.26
N ARG A 216 -10.31 2.36 -18.47
CA ARG A 216 -11.01 1.79 -17.32
C ARG A 216 -10.04 1.71 -16.13
N ASN A 217 -9.69 2.86 -15.59
CA ASN A 217 -8.67 2.94 -14.56
C ASN A 217 -9.20 2.60 -13.15
N GLN A 218 -10.49 2.84 -12.85
CA GLN A 218 -11.05 2.39 -11.59
C GLN A 218 -11.18 0.87 -11.58
N GLN A 219 -10.48 0.23 -10.63
CA GLN A 219 -10.47 -1.22 -10.51
C GLN A 219 -10.56 -1.67 -9.05
N GLN A 220 -11.12 -2.87 -8.87
CA GLN A 220 -11.09 -3.57 -7.59
C GLN A 220 -10.95 -5.07 -7.82
N PHE A 221 -9.99 -5.69 -7.12
CA PHE A 221 -9.80 -7.14 -7.11
C PHE A 221 -10.62 -7.75 -5.98
N VAL A 222 -11.42 -8.76 -6.31
CA VAL A 222 -12.25 -9.47 -5.35
C VAL A 222 -12.12 -10.97 -5.55
N GLN A 223 -12.25 -11.75 -4.48
CA GLN A 223 -12.31 -13.20 -4.58
C GLN A 223 -13.76 -13.64 -4.75
N VAL A 224 -14.00 -14.59 -5.63
CA VAL A 224 -15.30 -15.24 -5.78
C VAL A 224 -15.52 -16.20 -4.61
N ALA A 225 -16.54 -15.94 -3.80
CA ALA A 225 -16.90 -16.75 -2.64
C ALA A 225 -18.02 -17.77 -2.94
N ALA A 226 -18.97 -17.42 -3.81
CA ALA A 226 -20.02 -18.33 -4.27
C ALA A 226 -20.55 -17.93 -5.65
N ILE A 227 -21.13 -18.89 -6.38
CA ILE A 227 -21.74 -18.67 -7.71
C ILE A 227 -23.11 -19.36 -7.74
N LYS A 228 -24.15 -18.61 -8.14
CA LYS A 228 -25.49 -19.13 -8.38
C LYS A 228 -26.05 -18.56 -9.70
N GLY A 229 -25.91 -19.32 -10.78
CA GLY A 229 -26.20 -18.83 -12.13
C GLY A 229 -25.27 -17.67 -12.49
N THR A 230 -25.83 -16.50 -12.80
CA THR A 230 -25.07 -15.27 -13.06
C THR A 230 -24.83 -14.42 -11.81
N ARG A 231 -25.40 -14.78 -10.67
CA ARG A 231 -25.18 -14.10 -9.39
C ARG A 231 -23.91 -14.62 -8.73
N VAL A 232 -23.02 -13.72 -8.37
CA VAL A 232 -21.70 -14.02 -7.79
C VAL A 232 -21.59 -13.34 -6.43
N THR A 233 -21.24 -14.11 -5.40
CA THR A 233 -20.83 -13.54 -4.10
C THR A 233 -19.33 -13.27 -4.13
N ILE A 234 -18.94 -12.08 -3.72
CA ILE A 234 -17.56 -11.58 -3.73
C ILE A 234 -17.07 -11.23 -2.33
N SER A 235 -15.78 -11.32 -2.12
CA SER A 235 -15.09 -10.87 -0.91
C SER A 235 -13.76 -10.18 -1.29
N PRO A 236 -13.48 -8.98 -0.79
CA PRO A 236 -14.37 -8.11 0.00
C PRO A 236 -15.55 -7.56 -0.80
N GLY A 237 -16.44 -6.82 -0.12
CA GLY A 237 -17.49 -6.04 -0.80
C GLY A 237 -16.91 -4.85 -1.57
N LEU A 238 -17.73 -4.16 -2.33
CA LEU A 238 -17.33 -3.03 -3.17
C LEU A 238 -16.81 -1.84 -2.33
N TYR A 239 -15.70 -1.27 -2.74
CA TYR A 239 -15.03 -0.17 -2.03
C TYR A 239 -15.52 1.22 -2.47
N MET A 240 -15.56 1.47 -3.76
CA MET A 240 -15.86 2.78 -4.29
C MET A 240 -17.37 3.03 -4.35
N PRO A 241 -17.86 4.25 -4.07
CA PRO A 241 -19.28 4.58 -4.10
C PRO A 241 -19.81 4.90 -5.51
N ASN A 242 -18.96 5.06 -6.51
CA ASN A 242 -19.30 5.57 -7.83
C ASN A 242 -19.47 4.48 -8.91
N TRP A 243 -19.53 3.20 -8.56
CA TRP A 243 -19.87 2.14 -9.50
C TRP A 243 -21.29 2.34 -10.03
N ARG A 244 -21.48 2.33 -11.35
CA ARG A 244 -22.80 2.59 -11.96
C ARG A 244 -22.95 2.03 -13.37
N SER A 245 -24.18 1.67 -13.74
CA SER A 245 -24.47 1.07 -15.04
C SER A 245 -24.16 1.98 -16.24
N SER A 246 -24.21 3.31 -16.05
CA SER A 246 -23.89 4.28 -17.12
C SER A 246 -22.43 4.30 -17.54
N GLN A 247 -21.53 3.68 -16.75
CA GLN A 247 -20.09 3.55 -17.05
C GLN A 247 -19.74 2.14 -17.54
N ASN A 248 -20.68 1.42 -18.12
CA ASN A 248 -20.48 0.10 -18.74
C ASN A 248 -19.62 -0.85 -17.87
N PRO A 249 -19.97 -1.08 -16.58
CA PRO A 249 -19.13 -1.85 -15.69
C PRO A 249 -18.90 -3.26 -16.22
N GLY A 250 -17.70 -3.76 -15.98
CA GLY A 250 -17.25 -5.06 -16.44
C GLY A 250 -16.51 -5.85 -15.36
N ALA A 251 -16.34 -7.11 -15.64
CA ALA A 251 -15.56 -8.03 -14.84
C ALA A 251 -14.66 -8.86 -15.74
N TRP A 252 -13.44 -9.12 -15.30
CA TRP A 252 -12.50 -9.95 -16.04
C TRP A 252 -11.58 -10.71 -15.09
N TRP A 253 -11.00 -11.81 -15.57
CA TRP A 253 -10.16 -12.64 -14.73
C TRP A 253 -9.19 -13.48 -15.57
N ALA A 254 -8.07 -13.81 -14.97
CA ALA A 254 -7.14 -14.79 -15.47
C ALA A 254 -7.67 -16.22 -15.24
N ARG A 255 -7.28 -17.16 -16.10
CA ARG A 255 -7.60 -18.58 -15.93
C ARG A 255 -6.92 -19.16 -14.68
N THR A 256 -5.70 -18.73 -14.45
CA THR A 256 -4.86 -19.13 -13.32
C THR A 256 -4.17 -17.89 -12.71
N LYS A 257 -3.68 -18.01 -11.49
CA LYS A 257 -2.90 -16.97 -10.80
C LYS A 257 -1.75 -17.60 -10.03
N ALA A 258 -0.63 -16.89 -9.87
CA ALA A 258 0.42 -17.25 -8.93
C ALA A 258 -0.10 -17.02 -7.51
N THR A 259 0.04 -18.00 -6.63
CA THR A 259 -0.56 -17.92 -5.31
C THR A 259 0.39 -18.44 -4.25
N LEU A 260 0.55 -17.65 -3.15
CA LEU A 260 1.34 -18.06 -1.99
C LEU A 260 2.80 -18.37 -2.32
N ASP A 261 3.40 -17.62 -3.24
CA ASP A 261 4.84 -17.66 -3.50
C ASP A 261 5.56 -16.62 -2.66
N GLY A 262 6.73 -16.98 -2.14
CA GLY A 262 7.51 -16.13 -1.25
C GLY A 262 8.97 -15.96 -1.66
N ILE A 263 9.52 -14.78 -1.37
CA ILE A 263 10.94 -14.47 -1.51
C ILE A 263 11.43 -13.94 -0.17
N GLU A 264 12.39 -14.65 0.44
CA GLU A 264 12.77 -14.38 1.83
C GLU A 264 14.27 -14.47 2.09
N ASN A 265 14.73 -13.70 3.08
CA ASN A 265 16.02 -13.88 3.74
C ASN A 265 17.24 -13.84 2.80
N MET A 266 17.34 -12.83 1.94
CA MET A 266 18.47 -12.69 1.01
C MET A 266 18.73 -11.24 0.61
N THR A 267 19.94 -10.98 0.13
CA THR A 267 20.26 -9.75 -0.60
C THR A 267 20.06 -9.98 -2.10
N LEU A 268 19.42 -9.02 -2.76
CA LEU A 268 19.29 -8.91 -4.20
C LEU A 268 20.10 -7.70 -4.67
N ASP A 269 21.20 -7.93 -5.38
CA ASP A 269 22.05 -6.88 -5.93
C ASP A 269 21.77 -6.71 -7.43
N HIS A 270 21.16 -5.57 -7.78
CA HIS A 270 20.79 -5.21 -9.13
C HIS A 270 21.78 -4.20 -9.76
N THR A 271 22.88 -3.88 -9.08
CA THR A 271 23.80 -2.78 -9.45
C THR A 271 24.27 -2.86 -10.91
N THR A 272 24.50 -4.06 -11.42
CA THR A 272 24.97 -4.31 -12.80
C THR A 272 23.90 -4.89 -13.70
N GLY A 273 22.71 -5.20 -13.18
CA GLY A 273 21.60 -5.75 -13.94
C GLY A 273 20.76 -4.67 -14.64
N GLY A 274 20.32 -4.94 -15.87
CA GLY A 274 19.47 -4.00 -16.63
C GLY A 274 17.97 -4.29 -16.54
N ALA A 275 17.54 -5.16 -15.61
CA ALA A 275 16.12 -5.50 -15.46
C ALA A 275 15.31 -4.30 -14.95
N LYS A 276 14.15 -4.03 -15.55
CA LYS A 276 13.24 -2.98 -15.08
C LYS A 276 12.76 -3.28 -13.64
N GLY A 277 12.33 -4.51 -13.37
CA GLY A 277 11.90 -4.96 -12.05
C GLY A 277 12.97 -5.77 -11.33
N GLY A 278 13.25 -5.45 -10.06
CA GLY A 278 14.00 -6.34 -9.18
C GLY A 278 13.20 -7.61 -8.92
N ILE A 279 12.08 -7.49 -8.23
CA ILE A 279 11.07 -8.56 -8.08
C ILE A 279 9.79 -8.08 -8.76
N LEU A 280 9.27 -8.85 -9.72
CA LEU A 280 8.02 -8.56 -10.40
C LEU A 280 7.01 -9.68 -10.09
N PHE A 281 5.89 -9.30 -9.46
CA PHE A 281 4.73 -10.15 -9.29
C PHE A 281 3.69 -9.82 -10.35
N LEU A 282 3.22 -10.82 -11.09
CA LEU A 282 2.23 -10.65 -12.14
C LEU A 282 1.11 -11.68 -12.03
N ASN A 283 -0.14 -11.23 -12.03
CA ASN A 283 -1.29 -12.10 -11.74
C ASN A 283 -1.10 -12.88 -10.43
N ALA A 284 -0.68 -12.19 -9.37
CA ALA A 284 -0.28 -12.81 -8.12
C ALA A 284 -1.27 -12.51 -6.98
N TYR A 285 -1.49 -13.52 -6.14
CA TYR A 285 -2.43 -13.48 -5.03
C TYR A 285 -1.81 -14.04 -3.75
N LYS A 286 -1.81 -13.25 -2.67
CA LYS A 286 -1.26 -13.67 -1.36
C LYS A 286 0.22 -14.10 -1.43
N CYS A 287 1.01 -13.47 -2.30
CA CYS A 287 2.45 -13.66 -2.36
C CYS A 287 3.18 -12.73 -1.38
N TRP A 288 4.50 -12.89 -1.21
CA TRP A 288 5.22 -12.01 -0.29
C TRP A 288 6.71 -11.83 -0.60
N VAL A 289 7.22 -10.71 -0.10
CA VAL A 289 8.64 -10.41 0.10
C VAL A 289 8.85 -10.13 1.58
N LYS A 290 9.81 -10.80 2.21
CA LYS A 290 10.08 -10.64 3.64
C LYS A 290 11.56 -10.80 3.96
N ASN A 291 12.09 -9.89 4.81
CA ASN A 291 13.49 -9.91 5.24
C ASN A 291 14.46 -9.99 4.04
N VAL A 292 14.27 -9.06 3.10
CA VAL A 292 15.09 -8.93 1.90
C VAL A 292 15.86 -7.61 1.98
N LYS A 293 17.09 -7.60 1.49
CA LYS A 293 17.88 -6.40 1.20
C LYS A 293 17.96 -6.26 -0.31
N SER A 294 17.37 -5.21 -0.87
CA SER A 294 17.37 -4.96 -2.32
C SER A 294 18.19 -3.72 -2.64
N LEU A 295 19.20 -3.87 -3.51
CA LEU A 295 20.19 -2.85 -3.82
C LEU A 295 20.08 -2.38 -5.25
N LYS A 296 19.99 -1.05 -5.43
CA LYS A 296 20.17 -0.31 -6.70
C LYS A 296 19.40 -0.90 -7.88
N ALA A 297 18.09 -1.08 -7.71
CA ALA A 297 17.23 -1.46 -8.82
C ALA A 297 17.21 -0.39 -9.93
N ASN A 298 16.96 -0.82 -11.16
CA ASN A 298 16.91 0.09 -12.32
C ASN A 298 15.64 0.95 -12.27
N ARG A 299 14.46 0.33 -12.31
CA ARG A 299 13.17 1.02 -12.18
C ARG A 299 12.48 0.67 -10.85
N ASN A 300 12.16 -0.59 -10.60
CA ASN A 300 11.45 -1.02 -9.40
C ASN A 300 12.29 -1.98 -8.56
N HIS A 301 12.36 -1.79 -7.26
CA HIS A 301 12.84 -2.84 -6.37
C HIS A 301 11.84 -3.99 -6.28
N VAL A 302 10.56 -3.66 -6.05
CA VAL A 302 9.44 -4.60 -6.11
C VAL A 302 8.31 -3.99 -6.94
N TRP A 303 7.83 -4.74 -7.91
CA TRP A 303 6.73 -4.35 -8.77
C TRP A 303 5.53 -5.28 -8.55
N LEU A 304 4.50 -4.77 -7.90
CA LEU A 304 3.24 -5.46 -7.66
C LEU A 304 2.31 -5.18 -8.85
N TYR A 305 2.52 -5.93 -9.94
CA TYR A 305 1.84 -5.72 -11.21
C TYR A 305 0.64 -6.66 -11.33
N GLN A 306 -0.58 -6.14 -11.20
CA GLN A 306 -1.82 -6.92 -11.20
C GLN A 306 -1.83 -7.95 -10.04
N THR A 307 -1.86 -7.44 -8.82
CA THR A 307 -1.76 -8.27 -7.61
C THR A 307 -2.86 -7.99 -6.60
N ALA A 308 -3.18 -8.98 -5.76
CA ALA A 308 -4.02 -8.75 -4.60
C ALA A 308 -3.48 -9.47 -3.36
N ARG A 309 -3.64 -8.82 -2.20
CA ARG A 309 -3.24 -9.31 -0.88
C ARG A 309 -1.79 -9.77 -0.80
N THR A 310 -0.92 -9.20 -1.62
CA THR A 310 0.53 -9.44 -1.57
C THR A 310 1.16 -8.59 -0.48
N VAL A 311 2.16 -9.15 0.21
CA VAL A 311 2.81 -8.51 1.36
C VAL A 311 4.26 -8.20 1.04
N VAL A 312 4.69 -6.97 1.27
CA VAL A 312 6.10 -6.56 1.27
C VAL A 312 6.42 -6.02 2.65
N ARG A 313 7.23 -6.74 3.42
CA ARG A 313 7.50 -6.33 4.80
C ARG A 313 8.90 -6.66 5.29
N ASP A 314 9.30 -5.97 6.35
CA ASP A 314 10.57 -6.22 7.03
C ASP A 314 11.74 -6.23 6.04
N THR A 315 11.76 -5.30 5.08
CA THR A 315 12.68 -5.28 3.94
C THR A 315 13.40 -3.94 3.87
N TYR A 316 14.66 -3.97 3.42
CA TYR A 316 15.47 -2.77 3.22
C TYR A 316 15.73 -2.55 1.73
N PHE A 317 15.36 -1.38 1.26
CA PHE A 317 15.55 -0.91 -0.11
C PHE A 317 16.59 0.21 -0.12
N TYR A 318 17.63 0.04 -0.92
CA TYR A 318 18.72 1.00 -1.00
C TYR A 318 19.04 1.41 -2.43
N GLY A 319 18.92 2.69 -2.69
CA GLY A 319 19.43 3.34 -3.88
C GLY A 319 18.69 2.98 -5.17
N THR A 320 19.07 3.67 -6.22
CA THR A 320 18.64 3.41 -7.60
C THR A 320 19.86 3.41 -8.50
N GLN A 321 19.77 2.84 -9.71
CA GLN A 321 20.87 2.90 -10.68
C GLN A 321 21.06 4.31 -11.26
N ASN A 322 19.99 5.10 -11.40
CA ASN A 322 20.00 6.30 -12.23
C ASN A 322 19.37 7.55 -11.58
N ALA A 323 18.71 7.43 -10.43
CA ALA A 323 18.01 8.55 -9.76
C ALA A 323 17.04 9.34 -10.66
N LEU A 324 16.47 8.70 -11.66
CA LEU A 324 15.44 9.28 -12.53
C LEU A 324 14.06 9.26 -11.86
N ALA A 325 13.10 10.00 -12.40
CA ALA A 325 11.72 10.00 -11.94
C ALA A 325 11.12 8.58 -11.91
N LEU A 326 11.49 7.72 -12.85
CA LEU A 326 11.07 6.32 -12.93
C LEU A 326 11.93 5.37 -12.08
N SER A 327 12.25 5.72 -10.84
CA SER A 327 13.06 4.91 -9.93
C SER A 327 12.31 4.69 -8.63
N TYR A 328 11.65 3.53 -8.52
CA TYR A 328 10.68 3.21 -7.48
C TYR A 328 11.18 2.14 -6.51
N GLY A 329 10.78 2.26 -5.25
CA GLY A 329 10.95 1.20 -4.26
C GLY A 329 9.93 0.09 -4.48
N VAL A 330 8.73 0.25 -3.94
CA VAL A 330 7.59 -0.64 -4.18
C VAL A 330 6.53 0.10 -5.00
N GLU A 331 6.24 -0.41 -6.16
CA GLU A 331 5.14 0.09 -6.99
C GLU A 331 3.96 -0.88 -6.93
N SER A 332 2.79 -0.41 -6.48
CA SER A 332 1.52 -1.12 -6.59
C SER A 332 0.82 -0.69 -7.87
N PHE A 333 1.00 -1.47 -8.95
CA PHE A 333 0.52 -1.17 -10.29
C PHE A 333 -0.62 -2.11 -10.67
N MET A 334 -1.85 -1.67 -10.61
CA MET A 334 -3.06 -2.50 -10.58
C MET A 334 -3.06 -3.46 -9.38
N GLY A 335 -3.69 -3.06 -8.30
CA GLY A 335 -3.72 -3.93 -7.14
C GLY A 335 -4.88 -3.65 -6.19
N SER A 336 -5.18 -4.63 -5.35
CA SER A 336 -6.09 -4.43 -4.24
C SER A 336 -5.62 -5.16 -2.99
N ASP A 337 -5.86 -4.54 -1.83
CA ASP A 337 -5.60 -5.13 -0.52
C ASP A 337 -4.14 -5.59 -0.32
N ASN A 338 -3.17 -4.99 -1.01
CA ASN A 338 -1.77 -5.28 -0.75
C ASN A 338 -1.34 -4.65 0.60
N LEU A 339 -0.26 -5.17 1.18
CA LEU A 339 0.31 -4.66 2.43
C LEU A 339 1.80 -4.37 2.26
N ILE A 340 2.18 -3.11 2.41
CA ILE A 340 3.57 -2.63 2.39
C ILE A 340 3.88 -2.13 3.80
N GLU A 341 4.50 -2.98 4.66
CA GLU A 341 4.56 -2.76 6.10
C GLU A 341 5.98 -2.90 6.66
N ASN A 342 6.38 -1.94 7.52
CA ASN A 342 7.60 -2.03 8.30
C ASN A 342 8.88 -2.22 7.46
N ASN A 343 8.99 -1.45 6.37
CA ASN A 343 10.15 -1.45 5.49
C ASN A 343 11.00 -0.18 5.69
N ILE A 344 12.27 -0.27 5.31
CA ILE A 344 13.21 0.85 5.28
C ILE A 344 13.53 1.19 3.83
N PHE A 345 13.33 2.45 3.46
CA PHE A 345 13.70 2.98 2.14
C PHE A 345 14.77 4.06 2.31
N GLN A 346 15.94 3.83 1.75
CA GLN A 346 17.05 4.77 1.79
C GLN A 346 17.58 5.03 0.38
N ARG A 347 17.72 6.29 -0.02
CA ARG A 347 18.24 6.73 -1.32
C ARG A 347 17.42 6.24 -2.53
N VAL A 348 16.15 6.00 -2.33
CA VAL A 348 15.21 5.65 -3.40
C VAL A 348 14.49 6.94 -3.85
N THR A 349 14.29 7.11 -5.16
CA THR A 349 13.71 8.35 -5.70
C THR A 349 12.23 8.49 -5.33
N ALA A 350 11.43 7.49 -5.63
CA ALA A 350 10.02 7.39 -5.22
C ALA A 350 9.82 6.06 -4.47
N PRO A 351 9.93 6.08 -3.13
CA PRO A 351 9.94 4.84 -2.34
C PRO A 351 8.69 3.99 -2.47
N VAL A 352 7.51 4.58 -2.42
CA VAL A 352 6.23 3.88 -2.65
C VAL A 352 5.43 4.63 -3.69
N LEU A 353 5.12 3.94 -4.79
CA LEU A 353 4.27 4.45 -5.85
C LEU A 353 2.97 3.65 -5.92
N MET A 354 1.85 4.38 -5.90
CA MET A 354 0.51 3.79 -5.96
C MET A 354 -0.09 4.05 -7.33
N GLY A 355 -0.18 3.00 -8.14
CA GLY A 355 -0.79 3.06 -9.46
C GLY A 355 -2.05 2.22 -9.55
N ASN A 356 -3.22 2.85 -9.70
CA ASN A 356 -4.51 2.17 -9.84
C ASN A 356 -4.74 1.10 -8.78
N SER A 357 -4.62 1.49 -7.52
CA SER A 357 -4.71 0.59 -6.37
C SER A 357 -5.90 0.93 -5.49
N SER A 358 -6.52 -0.09 -4.89
CA SER A 358 -7.60 0.07 -3.93
C SER A 358 -7.45 -0.84 -2.71
N GLY A 359 -7.77 -0.32 -1.51
CA GLY A 359 -7.72 -1.10 -0.28
C GLY A 359 -6.31 -1.46 0.22
N THR A 360 -5.27 -0.99 -0.45
CA THR A 360 -3.88 -1.24 -0.04
C THR A 360 -3.52 -0.46 1.22
N VAL A 361 -2.75 -1.09 2.09
CA VAL A 361 -2.18 -0.46 3.30
C VAL A 361 -0.68 -0.28 3.12
N VAL A 362 -0.23 0.96 3.30
CA VAL A 362 1.19 1.33 3.43
C VAL A 362 1.39 1.77 4.87
N GLY A 363 2.00 0.89 5.70
CA GLY A 363 2.01 1.08 7.14
C GLY A 363 3.39 0.97 7.79
N TYR A 364 3.71 1.87 8.70
CA TYR A 364 4.87 1.82 9.58
C TYR A 364 6.23 1.72 8.88
N ASN A 365 6.33 2.26 7.67
CA ASN A 365 7.60 2.32 6.92
C ASN A 365 8.42 3.54 7.37
N PHE A 366 9.73 3.46 7.15
CA PHE A 366 10.68 4.55 7.35
C PHE A 366 11.35 4.91 6.03
N PHE A 367 11.32 6.20 5.69
CA PHE A 367 11.85 6.76 4.45
C PHE A 367 12.90 7.83 4.76
N THR A 368 14.04 7.77 4.06
CA THR A 368 15.12 8.73 4.32
C THR A 368 16.04 8.91 3.10
N ASP A 369 16.64 10.09 3.00
CA ASP A 369 17.69 10.43 2.04
C ASP A 369 17.24 10.16 0.59
N HIS A 370 16.10 10.74 0.18
CA HIS A 370 15.57 10.56 -1.18
C HIS A 370 16.56 11.07 -2.22
N TYR A 371 16.87 10.23 -3.20
CA TYR A 371 17.88 10.50 -4.20
C TYR A 371 17.26 10.74 -5.58
N TYR A 372 17.33 11.99 -6.04
CA TYR A 372 16.81 12.40 -7.33
C TYR A 372 17.86 13.20 -8.09
N ASN A 373 17.92 13.07 -9.43
CA ASN A 373 18.90 13.75 -10.28
C ASN A 373 18.73 15.27 -10.29
N VAL A 374 17.58 15.80 -9.90
CA VAL A 374 17.38 17.23 -9.61
C VAL A 374 17.61 17.45 -8.12
N ALA A 375 18.83 17.76 -7.72
CA ALA A 375 19.27 17.75 -6.33
C ALA A 375 18.43 18.62 -5.39
N SER A 376 17.90 19.77 -5.87
CA SER A 376 17.07 20.69 -5.07
C SER A 376 15.61 20.26 -4.96
N TRP A 377 15.16 19.28 -5.75
CA TRP A 377 13.78 18.82 -5.76
C TRP A 377 13.58 17.70 -4.73
N MET A 378 12.56 17.85 -3.91
CA MET A 378 12.15 16.83 -2.96
C MET A 378 11.10 15.93 -3.63
N THR A 379 11.47 14.67 -3.89
CA THR A 379 10.47 13.64 -4.21
C THR A 379 9.80 13.17 -2.93
N THR A 380 8.54 12.78 -3.01
CA THR A 380 7.78 12.37 -1.82
C THR A 380 8.03 10.91 -1.45
N SER A 381 7.85 10.61 -0.19
CA SER A 381 7.99 9.23 0.34
C SER A 381 6.92 8.31 -0.21
N ILE A 382 5.71 8.82 -0.41
CA ILE A 382 4.55 8.10 -0.93
C ILE A 382 3.91 8.97 -2.00
N ASP A 383 3.67 8.36 -3.17
CA ASP A 383 3.12 9.04 -4.34
C ASP A 383 1.98 8.21 -4.94
N ALA A 384 0.79 8.77 -5.05
CA ALA A 384 -0.29 8.24 -5.85
C ALA A 384 -0.22 8.89 -7.25
N HIS A 385 -0.01 8.08 -8.27
CA HIS A 385 0.48 8.51 -9.56
C HIS A 385 -0.44 8.18 -10.74
N ASP A 386 -1.04 6.96 -10.75
CA ASP A 386 -1.90 6.56 -11.86
C ASP A 386 -3.39 6.72 -11.50
N ALA A 387 -4.18 7.05 -12.51
CA ALA A 387 -5.62 7.25 -12.42
C ALA A 387 -6.35 6.06 -11.76
N GLY A 388 -7.42 6.34 -11.03
CA GLY A 388 -8.26 5.33 -10.40
C GLY A 388 -7.74 4.80 -9.05
N THR A 389 -6.64 5.36 -8.54
CA THR A 389 -6.14 5.05 -7.19
C THR A 389 -7.12 5.56 -6.14
N GLY A 390 -7.55 4.69 -5.21
CA GLY A 390 -8.53 5.10 -4.20
C GLY A 390 -8.72 4.14 -3.03
N MET A 391 -9.30 4.63 -1.93
CA MET A 391 -9.59 3.85 -0.72
C MET A 391 -8.36 3.18 -0.08
N ASN A 392 -7.16 3.73 -0.27
CA ASN A 392 -5.93 3.23 0.33
C ASN A 392 -5.68 3.88 1.70
N LEU A 393 -4.99 3.15 2.57
CA LEU A 393 -4.57 3.62 3.89
C LEU A 393 -3.05 3.78 3.97
N PHE A 394 -2.63 4.96 4.41
CA PHE A 394 -1.24 5.31 4.70
C PHE A 394 -1.14 5.60 6.19
N GLU A 395 -0.57 4.67 6.99
CA GLU A 395 -0.64 4.74 8.44
C GLU A 395 0.71 4.55 9.12
N GLY A 396 1.03 5.46 10.04
CA GLY A 396 2.17 5.29 10.95
C GLY A 396 3.55 5.39 10.28
N ASN A 397 3.61 5.94 9.07
CA ASN A 397 4.86 6.09 8.33
C ASN A 397 5.65 7.31 8.80
N GLU A 398 6.97 7.23 8.66
CA GLU A 398 7.88 8.35 8.87
C GLU A 398 8.64 8.67 7.58
N GLY A 399 8.50 9.91 7.09
CA GLY A 399 9.10 10.33 5.84
C GLY A 399 8.99 11.82 5.58
N ASN A 400 9.22 12.21 4.33
CA ASN A 400 9.20 13.61 3.96
C ASN A 400 7.84 14.11 3.46
N GLY A 401 6.96 13.26 2.90
CA GLY A 401 5.66 13.73 2.41
C GLY A 401 4.79 12.69 1.74
N PHE A 402 3.55 13.11 1.50
CA PHE A 402 2.53 12.38 0.75
C PHE A 402 2.07 13.23 -0.44
N LEU A 403 2.00 12.63 -1.62
CA LEU A 403 1.59 13.26 -2.86
C LEU A 403 0.48 12.44 -3.52
N GLU A 404 -0.58 13.09 -3.94
CA GLU A 404 -1.46 12.63 -5.02
C GLU A 404 -1.23 13.56 -6.21
N ASP A 405 -0.48 13.11 -7.20
CA ASP A 405 -0.23 13.89 -8.40
C ASP A 405 -1.38 13.74 -9.42
N ASN A 406 -1.31 14.51 -10.50
CA ASN A 406 -2.26 14.38 -11.61
C ASN A 406 -1.55 14.13 -12.94
N ILE A 407 -0.37 13.50 -12.88
CA ILE A 407 0.43 13.24 -14.09
C ILE A 407 -0.33 12.32 -15.03
N HIS A 408 -0.91 11.26 -14.50
CA HIS A 408 -1.69 10.29 -15.27
C HIS A 408 -3.20 10.31 -14.98
N GLY A 409 -3.68 11.15 -14.06
CA GLY A 409 -5.10 11.30 -13.81
C GLY A 409 -5.48 11.51 -12.35
N SER A 410 -6.71 11.14 -11.99
CA SER A 410 -7.33 11.50 -10.72
C SER A 410 -7.24 10.42 -9.65
N HIS A 411 -7.29 10.85 -8.37
CA HIS A 411 -7.28 10.01 -7.17
C HIS A 411 -8.45 10.34 -6.26
N ASN A 412 -8.89 9.39 -5.44
CA ASN A 412 -10.02 9.63 -4.54
C ASN A 412 -9.91 8.81 -3.25
N PHE A 413 -10.35 9.38 -2.12
CA PHE A 413 -10.51 8.71 -0.84
C PHE A 413 -9.22 8.12 -0.24
N ALA A 414 -8.06 8.75 -0.45
CA ALA A 414 -6.88 8.40 0.34
C ALA A 414 -7.13 8.67 1.82
N THR A 415 -6.64 7.79 2.69
CA THR A 415 -6.63 8.00 4.14
C THR A 415 -5.20 8.02 4.64
N VAL A 416 -4.77 9.18 5.14
CA VAL A 416 -3.42 9.44 5.67
C VAL A 416 -3.57 9.61 7.19
N PHE A 417 -3.12 8.60 7.95
CA PHE A 417 -3.42 8.49 9.37
C PHE A 417 -2.17 8.25 10.22
N ARG A 418 -1.96 9.10 11.24
CA ARG A 418 -0.85 8.96 12.20
C ARG A 418 0.54 8.86 11.56
N ASN A 419 0.80 9.60 10.47
CA ASN A 419 2.14 9.68 9.89
C ASN A 419 2.90 10.90 10.42
N GLN A 420 4.23 10.83 10.36
CA GLN A 420 5.10 11.99 10.40
C GLN A 420 5.58 12.30 8.99
N PHE A 421 5.21 13.46 8.45
CA PHE A 421 5.73 13.97 7.20
C PHE A 421 6.38 15.34 7.39
N THR A 422 7.72 15.36 7.24
CA THR A 422 8.53 16.54 7.55
C THR A 422 8.37 17.68 6.55
N GLY A 423 7.98 17.41 5.30
CA GLY A 423 7.92 18.38 4.21
C GLY A 423 9.30 18.95 3.85
N LEU A 424 10.39 18.37 4.33
CA LEU A 424 11.73 18.88 4.10
C LEU A 424 12.79 17.78 4.27
N GLU A 425 13.77 17.77 3.39
CA GLU A 425 15.03 17.05 3.57
C GLU A 425 16.24 17.99 3.33
N PRO A 426 17.41 17.67 3.89
CA PRO A 426 18.62 18.48 3.71
C PRO A 426 18.95 18.72 2.24
N GLY A 427 19.18 19.98 1.87
CA GLY A 427 19.51 20.40 0.51
C GLY A 427 18.31 20.55 -0.44
N LYS A 428 17.11 20.13 -0.04
CA LYS A 428 15.87 20.28 -0.82
C LYS A 428 15.26 21.67 -0.59
N ARG A 429 14.64 22.21 -1.63
CA ARG A 429 13.99 23.53 -1.59
C ARG A 429 12.84 23.68 -2.57
N LEU A 430 12.55 22.65 -3.39
CA LEU A 430 11.40 22.60 -4.29
C LEU A 430 10.52 21.42 -3.90
N GLN A 431 9.22 21.58 -4.00
CA GLN A 431 8.21 20.60 -3.58
C GLN A 431 8.32 20.25 -2.08
N THR A 432 8.63 21.23 -1.25
CA THR A 432 8.85 21.04 0.19
C THR A 432 7.56 21.23 0.99
N ASN A 433 6.57 20.40 0.70
CA ASN A 433 5.28 20.34 1.40
C ASN A 433 5.13 18.97 2.06
N ALA A 434 4.44 18.91 3.20
CA ALA A 434 4.17 17.63 3.86
C ALA A 434 3.05 16.86 3.17
N ILE A 435 2.03 17.56 2.67
CA ILE A 435 0.86 17.01 1.97
C ILE A 435 0.64 17.78 0.68
N ILE A 436 0.62 17.06 -0.43
CA ILE A 436 0.31 17.62 -1.76
C ILE A 436 -0.85 16.82 -2.35
N LEU A 437 -1.97 17.50 -2.59
CA LEU A 437 -3.11 16.95 -3.30
C LEU A 437 -3.35 17.81 -4.52
N MET A 438 -2.99 17.30 -5.71
CA MET A 438 -3.14 18.05 -6.96
C MET A 438 -4.59 18.05 -7.44
N ALA A 439 -4.87 18.78 -8.51
CA ALA A 439 -6.20 18.84 -9.10
C ALA A 439 -6.77 17.45 -9.37
N HIS A 440 -8.05 17.26 -9.05
CA HIS A 440 -8.83 16.02 -9.13
C HIS A 440 -8.46 14.92 -8.11
N SER A 441 -7.61 15.23 -7.10
CA SER A 441 -7.38 14.37 -5.93
C SER A 441 -8.37 14.75 -4.84
N ARG A 442 -9.52 14.08 -4.78
CA ARG A 442 -10.66 14.49 -3.97
C ARG A 442 -10.99 13.50 -2.86
N TYR A 443 -11.71 13.98 -1.84
CA TYR A 443 -12.22 13.19 -0.72
C TYR A 443 -11.13 12.55 0.16
N ALA A 444 -9.92 13.08 0.16
CA ALA A 444 -8.88 12.59 1.06
C ALA A 444 -9.23 12.82 2.54
N ASN A 445 -8.72 11.94 3.41
CA ASN A 445 -8.85 12.02 4.87
C ASN A 445 -7.45 12.15 5.46
N ILE A 446 -7.11 13.30 6.02
CA ILE A 446 -5.82 13.57 6.66
C ILE A 446 -6.07 13.72 8.15
N VAL A 447 -5.76 12.68 8.94
CA VAL A 447 -6.20 12.55 10.33
C VAL A 447 -5.07 12.13 11.26
N GLY A 448 -4.87 12.89 12.35
CA GLY A 448 -3.97 12.50 13.44
C GLY A 448 -2.48 12.47 13.09
N ASN A 449 -2.05 13.18 12.06
CA ASN A 449 -0.65 13.23 11.61
C ASN A 449 0.15 14.29 12.36
N VAL A 450 1.49 14.24 12.22
CA VAL A 450 2.44 15.29 12.63
C VAL A 450 3.14 15.81 11.38
N LEU A 451 2.89 17.07 11.03
CA LEU A 451 3.20 17.63 9.71
C LEU A 451 4.15 18.82 9.75
N GLY A 452 5.13 18.81 8.87
CA GLY A 452 6.06 19.91 8.65
C GLY A 452 7.36 19.79 9.43
N THR A 453 8.17 20.87 9.33
CA THR A 453 9.47 21.00 9.99
C THR A 453 9.52 22.31 10.76
N SER A 454 9.90 22.23 12.03
CA SER A 454 10.06 23.40 12.92
C SER A 454 11.05 24.40 12.34
N GLY A 455 10.67 25.69 12.32
CA GLY A 455 11.50 26.76 11.81
C GLY A 455 11.57 26.87 10.28
N TYR A 456 11.05 25.91 9.53
CA TYR A 456 11.00 25.96 8.06
C TYR A 456 9.64 26.34 7.52
N HIS A 457 8.58 25.59 7.88
CA HIS A 457 7.22 25.85 7.42
C HIS A 457 6.64 27.09 8.11
N THR A 458 6.06 27.99 7.34
CA THR A 458 5.51 29.27 7.81
C THR A 458 4.09 29.53 7.29
N VAL A 459 3.59 28.67 6.40
CA VAL A 459 2.27 28.76 5.78
C VAL A 459 1.51 27.46 6.02
N TYR A 460 0.29 27.55 6.51
CA TYR A 460 -0.53 26.35 6.78
C TYR A 460 -0.99 25.69 5.47
N GLU A 461 -1.55 26.47 4.55
CA GLU A 461 -2.13 25.96 3.31
C GLU A 461 -1.89 26.93 2.15
N HIS A 462 -1.59 26.36 0.99
CA HIS A 462 -1.76 26.99 -0.31
C HIS A 462 -2.82 26.24 -1.12
N SER A 463 -3.84 26.95 -1.55
CA SER A 463 -4.96 26.44 -2.37
C SER A 463 -5.16 27.34 -3.59
N GLN A 464 -4.12 27.47 -4.44
CA GLN A 464 -4.14 28.41 -5.57
C GLN A 464 -3.68 27.75 -6.88
N ALA A 465 -4.24 28.25 -7.99
CA ALA A 465 -3.95 27.80 -9.34
C ALA A 465 -2.51 28.08 -9.82
N SER A 466 -1.82 29.03 -9.21
CA SER A 466 -0.54 29.51 -9.71
C SER A 466 0.52 29.56 -8.62
N GLY A 467 1.74 29.18 -8.96
CA GLY A 467 2.86 29.83 -8.34
C GLY A 467 3.80 29.00 -7.48
N HIS A 468 3.81 27.67 -7.60
CA HIS A 468 4.77 26.87 -6.82
C HIS A 468 5.97 26.39 -7.63
N THR A 469 6.20 26.97 -8.80
CA THR A 469 7.30 26.62 -9.69
C THR A 469 8.54 27.46 -9.39
N GLY A 470 9.61 26.81 -8.96
CA GLY A 470 10.94 27.42 -8.86
C GLY A 470 11.27 28.17 -7.57
N SER A 471 10.33 28.33 -6.65
CA SER A 471 10.57 28.95 -5.33
C SER A 471 10.23 27.96 -4.20
N PRO A 472 10.90 28.05 -3.04
CA PRO A 472 10.53 27.26 -1.87
C PRO A 472 9.08 27.54 -1.48
N ASP A 473 8.22 26.52 -1.51
CA ASP A 473 6.90 26.60 -0.90
C ASP A 473 7.00 26.10 0.53
N LYS A 474 6.72 26.96 1.49
CA LYS A 474 6.82 26.67 2.93
C LYS A 474 5.46 26.33 3.53
N SER A 475 4.50 25.89 2.73
CA SER A 475 3.20 25.44 3.22
C SER A 475 3.22 23.98 3.64
N ILE A 476 2.40 23.66 4.66
CA ILE A 476 2.15 22.27 5.07
C ILE A 476 1.35 21.55 3.98
N TYR A 477 0.25 22.19 3.53
CA TYR A 477 -0.66 21.66 2.52
C TYR A 477 -0.54 22.44 1.22
N LEU A 478 -0.44 21.73 0.10
CA LEU A 478 -0.60 22.27 -1.25
C LEU A 478 -1.79 21.57 -1.89
N LEU A 479 -2.88 22.31 -2.14
CA LEU A 479 -4.18 21.74 -2.51
C LEU A 479 -4.68 22.27 -3.85
N GLY A 480 -5.16 21.34 -4.69
CA GLY A 480 -5.88 21.66 -5.94
C GLY A 480 -5.02 22.21 -7.06
N TRP A 481 -3.72 22.20 -6.91
CA TRP A 481 -2.79 22.71 -7.93
C TRP A 481 -2.88 21.87 -9.22
N SER A 482 -2.79 22.56 -10.36
CA SER A 482 -3.03 21.93 -11.67
C SER A 482 -1.84 21.19 -12.27
N GLY A 483 -0.70 21.12 -11.59
CA GLY A 483 0.42 20.28 -12.03
C GLY A 483 1.78 20.98 -12.14
N VAL A 484 2.76 20.21 -12.54
CA VAL A 484 4.17 20.54 -12.46
C VAL A 484 4.60 21.55 -13.52
N GLN A 485 5.26 22.64 -13.08
CA GLN A 485 6.22 23.45 -13.86
C GLN A 485 5.71 23.95 -15.22
N GLY A 486 4.57 24.63 -15.26
CA GLY A 486 4.14 25.28 -16.49
C GLY A 486 3.75 24.30 -17.61
N LYS A 487 3.77 23.01 -17.36
CA LYS A 487 3.07 22.01 -18.15
C LYS A 487 1.66 21.87 -17.59
N THR A 488 0.85 22.88 -17.81
CA THR A 488 -0.59 22.64 -17.79
C THR A 488 -0.91 21.83 -19.02
N ALA A 489 -1.08 20.54 -18.88
CA ALA A 489 -1.66 19.74 -19.91
C ALA A 489 -2.98 20.36 -20.31
N GLY A 490 -3.09 20.82 -21.55
CA GLY A 490 -4.32 21.28 -22.13
C GLY A 490 -5.13 22.33 -21.37
N GLY A 491 -4.51 23.03 -20.37
CA GLY A 491 -5.21 24.03 -19.60
C GLY A 491 -6.00 23.48 -18.39
N MET A 492 -5.55 22.39 -17.77
CA MET A 492 -6.17 21.90 -16.54
C MET A 492 -6.24 23.01 -15.49
N PRO A 493 -7.44 23.37 -15.02
CA PRO A 493 -7.61 24.44 -14.05
C PRO A 493 -7.25 23.96 -12.64
N TYR A 494 -7.04 24.93 -11.74
CA TYR A 494 -7.09 24.70 -10.31
C TYR A 494 -8.43 24.04 -9.92
N ASP A 495 -8.37 23.02 -9.05
CA ASP A 495 -9.56 22.33 -8.57
C ASP A 495 -9.88 22.71 -7.10
N PRO A 496 -10.86 23.59 -6.86
CA PRO A 496 -11.26 23.98 -5.51
C PRO A 496 -11.96 22.85 -4.74
N LEU A 497 -12.42 21.79 -5.43
CA LEU A 497 -13.06 20.64 -4.79
C LEU A 497 -12.07 19.80 -3.99
N VAL A 498 -10.78 19.86 -4.31
CA VAL A 498 -9.75 19.20 -3.50
C VAL A 498 -9.81 19.72 -2.06
N ALA A 499 -9.76 21.03 -1.85
CA ALA A 499 -9.83 21.61 -0.52
C ALA A 499 -11.21 21.44 0.13
N SER A 500 -12.31 21.66 -0.63
CA SER A 500 -13.66 21.62 -0.07
C SER A 500 -14.16 20.21 0.27
N THR A 501 -13.59 19.15 -0.32
CA THR A 501 -13.90 17.76 -0.01
C THR A 501 -12.90 17.11 0.95
N LEU A 502 -11.78 17.78 1.28
CA LEU A 502 -10.75 17.29 2.18
C LEU A 502 -11.25 17.26 3.62
N LEU A 503 -11.10 16.11 4.29
CA LEU A 503 -11.34 15.98 5.73
C LEU A 503 -10.00 16.06 6.47
N ARG A 504 -9.85 17.06 7.35
CA ARG A 504 -8.70 17.21 8.26
C ARG A 504 -9.17 17.19 9.71
N TRP A 505 -8.56 16.34 10.54
CA TRP A 505 -8.93 16.26 11.94
C TRP A 505 -7.77 15.79 12.81
N GLY A 506 -7.43 16.60 13.82
CA GLY A 506 -6.43 16.23 14.81
C GLY A 506 -5.00 16.15 14.27
N ASN A 507 -4.66 16.85 13.21
CA ASN A 507 -3.27 16.92 12.76
C ASN A 507 -2.51 17.97 13.57
N PHE A 508 -1.35 17.60 14.14
CA PHE A 508 -0.39 18.59 14.64
C PHE A 508 0.42 19.14 13.47
N ASP A 509 0.65 20.43 13.43
CA ASP A 509 1.53 21.07 12.43
C ASP A 509 2.48 22.08 13.05
N TYR A 510 3.65 22.26 12.41
CA TYR A 510 4.68 23.17 12.90
C TYR A 510 4.45 24.65 12.55
N VAL A 511 3.42 25.00 11.79
CA VAL A 511 3.02 26.40 11.55
C VAL A 511 2.19 26.91 12.72
N THR A 512 1.13 26.20 13.05
CA THR A 512 0.24 26.54 14.17
C THR A 512 0.78 26.08 15.51
N LYS A 513 1.66 25.09 15.53
CA LYS A 513 2.29 24.45 16.72
C LYS A 513 1.28 23.85 17.69
N GLN A 514 0.19 23.34 17.17
CA GLN A 514 -0.87 22.70 17.92
C GLN A 514 -1.63 21.70 17.07
N ALA A 515 -2.34 20.79 17.73
CA ALA A 515 -3.27 19.89 17.06
C ALA A 515 -4.52 20.65 16.59
N GLN A 516 -4.86 20.52 15.32
CA GLN A 516 -6.01 21.18 14.70
C GLN A 516 -7.27 20.34 14.85
N TRP A 517 -8.24 20.86 15.61
CA TRP A 517 -9.55 20.25 15.83
C TRP A 517 -10.66 21.20 15.34
N ASN A 518 -10.46 21.79 14.17
CA ASN A 518 -11.35 22.79 13.62
C ASN A 518 -12.48 22.11 12.84
N SER A 519 -13.73 22.29 13.31
CA SER A 519 -14.91 21.74 12.63
C SER A 519 -15.12 22.31 11.22
N ALA A 520 -14.57 23.47 10.90
CA ALA A 520 -14.62 24.03 9.55
C ALA A 520 -13.76 23.24 8.53
N GLU A 521 -12.85 22.38 9.00
CA GLU A 521 -12.04 21.49 8.15
C GLU A 521 -12.69 20.12 7.95
N ILE A 522 -13.91 19.93 8.41
CA ILE A 522 -14.77 18.79 8.12
C ILE A 522 -15.67 19.16 6.96
N PRO A 523 -15.59 18.48 5.81
CA PRO A 523 -16.39 18.83 4.64
C PRO A 523 -17.88 18.64 4.85
N ALA A 524 -18.69 19.37 4.11
CA ALA A 524 -20.15 19.29 4.18
C ALA A 524 -20.64 17.85 3.96
N GLY A 525 -21.60 17.42 4.77
CA GLY A 525 -22.13 16.05 4.74
C GLY A 525 -21.38 15.04 5.62
N ASN A 526 -20.22 15.39 6.18
CA ASN A 526 -19.53 14.57 7.17
C ASN A 526 -19.88 15.03 8.58
N ALA A 527 -20.07 14.08 9.49
CA ALA A 527 -20.28 14.40 10.89
C ALA A 527 -18.99 14.96 11.50
N VAL A 528 -19.11 16.03 12.27
CA VAL A 528 -18.00 16.48 13.13
C VAL A 528 -17.86 15.47 14.26
N PRO A 529 -16.64 14.93 14.52
CA PRO A 529 -16.46 13.97 15.60
C PRO A 529 -16.87 14.56 16.95
N ALA A 530 -17.55 13.75 17.77
CA ALA A 530 -18.06 14.18 19.08
C ALA A 530 -16.95 14.49 20.09
N ASP A 531 -15.81 13.83 19.93
CA ASP A 531 -14.62 14.05 20.76
C ASP A 531 -13.34 14.09 19.92
N ARG A 532 -12.19 14.18 20.57
CA ARG A 532 -10.85 14.25 19.95
C ARG A 532 -10.07 12.93 20.04
N THR A 533 -10.75 11.85 20.42
CA THR A 533 -10.09 10.55 20.59
C THR A 533 -9.82 9.91 19.24
N LEU A 534 -8.57 9.55 19.01
CA LEU A 534 -8.13 8.88 17.79
C LEU A 534 -7.89 7.39 18.05
N PRO A 535 -8.31 6.48 17.16
CA PRO A 535 -7.96 5.07 17.30
C PRO A 535 -6.44 4.88 17.19
N SER A 536 -5.91 3.82 17.79
CA SER A 536 -4.48 3.53 17.69
C SER A 536 -4.07 3.10 16.28
N SER A 537 -4.96 2.46 15.54
CA SER A 537 -4.77 2.04 14.14
C SER A 537 -6.13 1.90 13.44
N LEU A 538 -6.15 2.06 12.12
CA LEU A 538 -7.32 1.82 11.28
C LEU A 538 -7.37 0.40 10.70
N TYR A 539 -6.27 -0.37 10.77
CA TYR A 539 -6.24 -1.75 10.26
C TYR A 539 -5.79 -2.82 11.28
N LEU A 540 -5.10 -2.43 12.35
CA LEU A 540 -4.70 -3.33 13.43
C LEU A 540 -5.64 -3.19 14.62
N SER A 541 -6.01 -4.31 15.25
CA SER A 541 -6.85 -4.31 16.46
C SER A 541 -6.06 -4.09 17.76
N SER A 542 -4.76 -4.33 17.74
CA SER A 542 -3.88 -4.18 18.92
C SER A 542 -2.43 -4.01 18.49
N LYS A 543 -1.59 -3.58 19.43
CA LYS A 543 -0.14 -3.44 19.25
C LYS A 543 0.46 -4.73 18.69
N PRO A 544 1.15 -4.69 17.54
CA PRO A 544 1.77 -5.89 16.98
C PRO A 544 2.95 -6.35 17.84
N LYS A 545 3.14 -7.65 17.95
CA LYS A 545 4.24 -8.22 18.75
C LYS A 545 5.63 -7.79 18.27
N TRP A 546 5.81 -7.59 16.96
CA TRP A 546 7.06 -7.14 16.37
C TRP A 546 7.37 -5.67 16.66
N TRP A 547 6.42 -4.91 17.24
CA TRP A 547 6.61 -3.50 17.59
C TRP A 547 7.65 -3.27 18.70
N GLY A 548 7.91 -4.26 19.52
CA GLY A 548 8.83 -4.14 20.64
C GLY A 548 8.28 -3.29 21.78
N THR A 549 9.15 -2.58 22.48
CA THR A 549 8.82 -1.81 23.70
C THR A 549 8.33 -0.39 23.42
N MET A 550 8.46 0.10 22.18
CA MET A 550 8.05 1.46 21.81
C MET A 550 6.57 1.72 22.09
N PRO A 551 6.18 2.96 22.42
CA PRO A 551 4.78 3.35 22.49
C PRO A 551 4.00 3.00 21.22
N TRP A 552 2.74 2.65 21.35
CA TRP A 552 1.85 2.42 20.24
C TRP A 552 0.46 3.01 20.52
N PRO A 553 -0.03 3.93 19.70
CA PRO A 553 0.60 4.46 18.48
C PRO A 553 1.89 5.25 18.77
N ALA A 554 2.82 5.27 17.80
CA ALA A 554 4.07 6.03 17.93
C ALA A 554 3.91 7.51 17.57
N ILE A 555 2.95 7.82 16.70
CA ILE A 555 2.76 9.14 16.09
C ILE A 555 1.33 9.63 16.30
N GLY A 556 1.19 10.89 16.65
CA GLY A 556 -0.11 11.54 16.73
C GLY A 556 -0.18 12.66 17.76
N PRO A 557 -1.18 13.56 17.68
CA PRO A 557 -1.34 14.69 18.59
C PRO A 557 -1.59 14.27 20.05
N ASP A 558 -2.05 13.05 20.24
CA ASP A 558 -2.33 12.42 21.54
C ASP A 558 -1.11 11.64 22.10
N VAL A 559 -0.03 11.52 21.34
CA VAL A 559 1.25 10.96 21.79
C VAL A 559 2.00 12.04 22.58
N THR A 560 2.62 11.66 23.70
CA THR A 560 3.37 12.56 24.59
C THR A 560 4.74 11.98 24.93
N GLY A 561 5.75 12.85 25.08
CA GLY A 561 7.12 12.45 25.39
C GLY A 561 7.88 11.88 24.20
N GLY A 562 7.40 12.13 22.99
CA GLY A 562 8.08 11.79 21.73
C GLY A 562 9.43 12.52 21.61
N GLN A 563 10.25 12.05 20.67
CA GLN A 563 11.64 12.50 20.53
C GLN A 563 11.80 13.66 19.52
N ASP A 564 10.75 13.95 18.76
CA ASP A 564 10.72 15.08 17.85
C ASP A 564 10.49 16.41 18.59
N PRO A 565 10.73 17.58 17.97
CA PRO A 565 10.54 18.88 18.63
C PRO A 565 9.11 19.15 19.13
N SER A 566 8.10 18.45 18.61
CA SER A 566 6.71 18.57 19.08
C SER A 566 6.42 17.74 20.32
N GLY A 567 7.19 16.68 20.57
CA GLY A 567 6.93 15.67 21.58
C GLY A 567 5.84 14.67 21.22
N HIS A 568 5.43 14.61 19.93
CA HIS A 568 4.32 13.80 19.43
C HIS A 568 4.76 12.61 18.56
N VAL A 569 6.07 12.40 18.41
CA VAL A 569 6.61 11.33 17.56
C VAL A 569 7.66 10.51 18.31
N TYR A 570 7.43 9.22 18.40
CA TYR A 570 8.44 8.20 18.67
C TYR A 570 8.82 7.51 17.37
N ALA A 571 10.09 7.12 17.26
CA ALA A 571 10.55 6.32 16.12
C ALA A 571 9.72 5.03 15.98
N ASN A 572 9.24 4.75 14.77
CA ASN A 572 8.60 3.47 14.49
C ASN A 572 9.64 2.33 14.41
N PRO A 573 9.26 1.05 14.42
CA PRO A 573 10.23 -0.04 14.42
C PRO A 573 11.20 -0.03 13.23
N ALA A 574 10.76 0.40 12.05
CA ALA A 574 11.63 0.51 10.88
C ALA A 574 12.72 1.59 11.08
N GLN A 575 12.38 2.74 11.66
CA GLN A 575 13.36 3.78 12.00
C GLN A 575 14.31 3.32 13.11
N VAL A 576 13.80 2.64 14.13
CA VAL A 576 14.65 2.06 15.18
C VAL A 576 15.66 1.10 14.58
N CYS A 577 15.21 0.19 13.70
CA CYS A 577 16.11 -0.74 12.99
C CYS A 577 17.15 0.00 12.16
N TYR A 578 16.77 1.04 11.41
CA TYR A 578 17.70 1.89 10.65
C TYR A 578 18.77 2.52 11.54
N ASN A 579 18.38 3.01 12.70
CA ASN A 579 19.27 3.73 13.62
C ASN A 579 20.28 2.81 14.33
N VAL A 580 19.87 1.57 14.67
CA VAL A 580 20.72 0.63 15.42
C VAL A 580 21.52 -0.32 14.54
N THR A 581 21.15 -0.49 13.28
CA THR A 581 21.84 -1.39 12.35
C THR A 581 23.16 -0.78 11.90
N PRO A 582 24.29 -1.49 12.03
CA PRO A 582 25.57 -1.03 11.50
C PRO A 582 25.51 -0.78 9.99
N LYS A 583 26.28 0.19 9.53
CA LYS A 583 26.43 0.55 8.11
C LYS A 583 27.82 0.15 7.62
N ASP A 584 27.91 -0.24 6.37
CA ASP A 584 29.18 -0.45 5.68
C ASP A 584 29.85 0.90 5.32
N SER A 585 31.01 0.84 4.67
CA SER A 585 31.77 2.03 4.24
C SER A 585 31.04 2.92 3.23
N HIS A 586 29.94 2.45 2.63
CA HIS A 586 29.10 3.19 1.69
C HIS A 586 27.81 3.71 2.33
N GLY A 587 27.63 3.51 3.63
CA GLY A 587 26.43 3.91 4.36
C GLY A 587 25.23 2.96 4.18
N ILE A 588 25.45 1.78 3.62
CA ILE A 588 24.43 0.75 3.41
C ILE A 588 24.30 -0.10 4.67
N LEU A 589 23.07 -0.36 5.11
CA LEU A 589 22.84 -1.18 6.31
C LEU A 589 23.35 -2.62 6.12
N ILE A 590 24.04 -3.15 7.14
CA ILE A 590 24.28 -4.58 7.30
C ILE A 590 22.99 -5.19 7.83
N PHE A 591 21.99 -5.18 6.96
CA PHE A 591 20.59 -5.42 7.30
C PHE A 591 20.27 -6.89 7.52
N ASN A 592 19.52 -7.17 8.57
CA ASN A 592 18.85 -8.44 8.81
C ASN A 592 17.64 -8.20 9.73
N ALA A 593 16.43 -8.39 9.22
CA ALA A 593 15.21 -8.13 9.96
C ALA A 593 15.07 -9.02 11.21
N ASP A 594 15.60 -10.24 11.19
CA ASP A 594 15.59 -11.14 12.34
C ASP A 594 16.37 -10.59 13.54
N ARG A 595 17.31 -9.67 13.28
CA ARG A 595 18.06 -8.96 14.32
C ARG A 595 17.40 -7.66 14.76
N CYS A 596 16.66 -7.00 13.87
CA CYS A 596 16.00 -5.73 14.14
C CYS A 596 14.64 -5.90 14.78
N TYR A 597 13.87 -6.87 14.28
CA TYR A 597 12.47 -7.05 14.64
C TYR A 597 12.29 -8.37 15.37
N GLN A 598 11.50 -8.36 16.43
CA GLN A 598 11.10 -9.61 17.07
C GLN A 598 10.18 -10.36 16.09
N GLN A 599 10.63 -11.49 15.59
CA GLN A 599 9.88 -12.35 14.67
C GLN A 599 8.68 -12.96 15.39
N SER A 600 7.57 -12.30 15.34
CA SER A 600 6.30 -12.75 15.91
C SER A 600 5.24 -12.80 14.81
N PRO A 601 4.20 -13.64 14.95
CA PRO A 601 3.08 -13.60 14.03
C PRO A 601 2.51 -12.18 13.97
N PRO A 602 1.92 -11.77 12.85
CA PRO A 602 1.33 -10.45 12.69
C PRO A 602 0.32 -10.17 13.80
N ALA A 603 0.14 -8.89 14.11
CA ALA A 603 -0.90 -8.48 15.04
C ALA A 603 -2.27 -8.97 14.55
N PRO A 604 -3.16 -9.30 15.48
CA PRO A 604 -4.53 -9.58 15.12
C PRO A 604 -5.13 -8.37 14.41
N ARG A 605 -5.75 -8.62 13.26
CA ARG A 605 -6.46 -7.59 12.50
C ARG A 605 -7.72 -7.19 13.22
N ARG A 606 -8.20 -5.98 12.98
CA ARG A 606 -9.52 -5.59 13.44
C ARG A 606 -10.52 -6.55 12.82
N THR A 607 -11.33 -7.21 13.64
CA THR A 607 -12.52 -7.89 13.14
C THR A 607 -13.50 -6.83 12.69
N SER A 608 -14.12 -7.05 11.55
CA SER A 608 -14.95 -6.11 10.80
C SER A 608 -15.94 -5.33 11.67
N GLY A 609 -15.51 -4.23 12.23
CA GLY A 609 -16.41 -3.20 12.76
C GLY A 609 -16.81 -2.18 11.70
N PHE A 610 -16.31 -2.34 10.47
CA PHE A 610 -16.55 -1.42 9.37
C PHE A 610 -17.76 -1.77 8.51
N ASN A 611 -18.17 -3.03 8.47
CA ASN A 611 -19.37 -3.49 7.77
C ASN A 611 -20.17 -4.35 8.74
N ASP A 612 -21.21 -3.78 9.38
CA ASP A 612 -22.26 -4.55 10.05
C ASP A 612 -23.19 -5.18 9.01
N LEU A 613 -22.67 -6.08 8.21
CA LEU A 613 -23.47 -7.09 7.54
C LEU A 613 -23.10 -8.42 8.17
N PRO A 614 -24.06 -9.19 8.71
CA PRO A 614 -23.79 -10.45 9.33
C PRO A 614 -23.09 -11.38 8.33
N LEU A 615 -21.92 -11.87 8.68
CA LEU A 615 -21.37 -13.06 8.05
C LEU A 615 -22.40 -14.17 8.30
N MET A 616 -22.97 -14.69 7.23
CA MET A 616 -23.77 -15.91 7.36
C MET A 616 -22.87 -17.01 7.90
N PRO A 617 -23.33 -17.81 8.86
CA PRO A 617 -22.56 -18.93 9.36
C PRO A 617 -22.26 -19.90 8.21
N ASP A 618 -21.04 -20.44 8.23
CA ASP A 618 -20.64 -21.56 7.37
C ASP A 618 -21.59 -22.73 7.57
N THR A 619 -22.42 -22.99 6.58
CA THR A 619 -23.13 -24.27 6.41
C THR A 619 -22.84 -24.84 5.04
#